data_d78235b2e55908e84d1f0080d2d691ac
#
_entry.id   d78235b2e55908e84d1f0080d2d691ac
#
_cell.length_a   1.000
_cell.length_b   1.000
_cell.length_c   1.000
_cell.angle_alpha   90.00
_cell.angle_beta   90.00
_cell.angle_gamma   90.00
#
_symmetry.space_group_name_H-M   'P 1'
#
loop_
_entity.id
_entity.type
_entity.pdbx_description
1 polymer ?
#
loop_
_entity_poly.entity_id
_entity_poly.type
_entity_poly.pdbx_seq_one_letter_code
_entity_poly.pdbx_strand_id
1 'polypeptide(L)'
;MSEKKKRRWGDRRDGRWVRDVPGLQTVMAHLMPNRTDCEVFMNDKFDVTELLRYIEEKNASHPEYKTTVFHAIVMSVARMVKERPKMNRFIQGRRMYERDEISVSFVCKRRFADNAEESLMVFVPKDGDTLDSLSRKIVGDVRETRKSEVATGGVDELLDKFAAIPRPLLMFVIRIIRWLDFWGVNPSFLTEGDPNYTTLFLTNLGSIKAPAVYHHLNNYGTNSIMIAVGTIHKEELVMPDGHKEIRDVVDIGATLDERIADGFYFARSLKLVKHIFAHPELLDRPMGEPSGFDYK
;
A
#
# COMPACT_ATOMS: atom_id res chain seq x y z
N MET A 1 22.23 -1.37 -10.16
CA MET A 1 21.53 -2.67 -10.31
C MET A 1 21.91 -3.52 -9.11
N SER A 2 20.99 -3.70 -8.15
CA SER A 2 21.21 -4.63 -7.03
C SER A 2 21.31 -6.04 -7.60
N GLU A 3 22.42 -6.74 -7.36
CA GLU A 3 22.53 -8.16 -7.69
C GLU A 3 21.35 -8.93 -7.11
N LYS A 4 20.54 -9.55 -7.95
CA LYS A 4 19.45 -10.43 -7.50
C LYS A 4 20.09 -11.61 -6.78
N LYS A 5 20.17 -11.52 -5.44
CA LYS A 5 20.68 -12.63 -4.61
C LYS A 5 19.97 -13.93 -4.98
N LYS A 6 20.72 -15.01 -5.19
CA LYS A 6 20.19 -16.33 -5.54
C LYS A 6 19.16 -16.78 -4.50
N ARG A 7 17.99 -17.28 -4.92
CA ARG A 7 16.96 -17.81 -4.02
C ARG A 7 17.46 -19.02 -3.28
N ARG A 8 17.03 -19.15 -2.02
CA ARG A 8 17.35 -20.27 -1.14
C ARG A 8 16.14 -21.17 -0.99
N TRP A 9 16.37 -22.38 -0.53
CA TRP A 9 15.26 -23.27 -0.18
C TRP A 9 14.35 -22.61 0.86
N GLY A 10 13.03 -22.65 0.63
CA GLY A 10 12.03 -22.02 1.48
C GLY A 10 11.69 -20.56 1.15
N ASP A 11 12.43 -19.94 0.22
CA ASP A 11 12.06 -18.65 -0.33
C ASP A 11 10.84 -18.81 -1.24
N ARG A 12 9.95 -17.83 -1.16
CA ARG A 12 8.77 -17.73 -2.05
C ARG A 12 9.16 -16.97 -3.32
N ARG A 13 8.31 -17.07 -4.34
CA ARG A 13 8.51 -16.32 -5.59
C ARG A 13 8.44 -14.80 -5.38
N ASP A 14 7.58 -14.35 -4.48
CA ASP A 14 7.26 -12.96 -4.16
C ASP A 14 8.04 -12.39 -2.95
N GLY A 15 8.89 -13.22 -2.31
CA GLY A 15 9.67 -12.75 -1.16
C GLY A 15 10.64 -13.78 -0.61
N ARG A 16 11.53 -13.31 0.25
CA ARG A 16 12.62 -14.09 0.88
C ARG A 16 12.29 -14.41 2.32
N TRP A 17 12.48 -15.64 2.71
CA TRP A 17 12.29 -16.06 4.09
C TRP A 17 13.25 -15.33 5.03
N VAL A 18 12.74 -14.58 5.99
CA VAL A 18 13.49 -13.92 7.06
C VAL A 18 13.80 -14.99 8.12
N ARG A 19 15.04 -15.43 8.20
CA ARG A 19 15.46 -16.54 9.08
C ARG A 19 15.83 -16.09 10.48
N ASP A 20 16.31 -14.85 10.59
CA ASP A 20 16.69 -14.24 11.87
C ASP A 20 15.50 -13.41 12.39
N VAL A 21 14.52 -14.11 12.95
CA VAL A 21 13.32 -13.54 13.53
C VAL A 21 13.34 -13.81 15.04
N PRO A 22 13.10 -12.78 15.90
CA PRO A 22 12.97 -13.00 17.34
C PRO A 22 11.95 -14.09 17.68
N GLY A 23 12.26 -14.90 18.70
CA GLY A 23 11.43 -16.05 19.09
C GLY A 23 9.97 -15.70 19.33
N LEU A 24 9.70 -14.55 19.96
CA LEU A 24 8.33 -14.06 20.17
C LEU A 24 7.57 -13.90 18.85
N GLN A 25 8.13 -13.23 17.84
CA GLN A 25 7.47 -13.03 16.55
C GLN A 25 7.26 -14.37 15.81
N THR A 26 8.19 -15.31 15.95
CA THR A 26 8.04 -16.67 15.40
C THR A 26 6.85 -17.37 16.05
N VAL A 27 6.73 -17.32 17.39
CA VAL A 27 5.64 -17.93 18.13
C VAL A 27 4.30 -17.27 17.80
N MET A 28 4.26 -15.93 17.71
CA MET A 28 3.06 -15.17 17.33
C MET A 28 2.46 -15.66 16.00
N ALA A 29 3.29 -15.92 14.99
CA ALA A 29 2.83 -16.44 13.70
C ALA A 29 2.14 -17.82 13.80
N HIS A 30 2.35 -18.56 14.89
CA HIS A 30 1.70 -19.85 15.14
C HIS A 30 0.46 -19.70 16.02
N LEU A 31 0.50 -18.82 17.03
CA LEU A 31 -0.63 -18.57 17.94
C LEU A 31 -1.74 -17.78 17.24
N MET A 32 -1.37 -16.83 16.40
CA MET A 32 -2.31 -15.99 15.63
C MET A 32 -2.08 -16.25 14.11
N PRO A 33 -2.68 -17.30 13.56
CA PRO A 33 -2.38 -17.73 12.19
C PRO A 33 -3.01 -16.87 11.09
N ASN A 34 -4.13 -16.21 11.40
CA ASN A 34 -4.83 -15.35 10.45
C ASN A 34 -4.36 -13.90 10.59
N ARG A 35 -4.40 -13.11 9.50
CA ARG A 35 -4.08 -11.68 9.55
C ARG A 35 -5.08 -10.90 10.39
N THR A 36 -6.36 -11.22 10.26
CA THR A 36 -7.44 -10.61 11.02
C THR A 36 -7.31 -10.79 12.54
N ASP A 37 -6.55 -11.78 13.01
CA ASP A 37 -6.30 -11.98 14.44
C ASP A 37 -5.17 -11.07 14.96
N CYS A 38 -4.41 -10.41 14.06
CA CYS A 38 -3.19 -9.68 14.34
C CYS A 38 -3.26 -8.23 13.88
N GLU A 39 -4.46 -7.70 13.73
CA GLU A 39 -4.66 -6.34 13.25
C GLU A 39 -4.40 -5.32 14.34
N VAL A 40 -3.55 -4.35 14.03
CA VAL A 40 -3.39 -3.11 14.80
C VAL A 40 -3.93 -1.96 13.98
N PHE A 41 -4.84 -1.20 14.60
CA PHE A 41 -5.46 -0.04 13.97
C PHE A 41 -4.74 1.23 14.43
N MET A 42 -4.30 2.03 13.46
CA MET A 42 -3.67 3.32 13.71
C MET A 42 -4.43 4.39 12.95
N ASN A 43 -4.87 5.42 13.64
CA ASN A 43 -5.43 6.62 13.04
C ASN A 43 -4.55 7.81 13.41
N ASP A 44 -4.22 8.61 12.43
CA ASP A 44 -3.45 9.82 12.67
C ASP A 44 -3.87 10.92 11.71
N LYS A 45 -3.70 12.16 12.17
CA LYS A 45 -3.96 13.37 11.40
C LYS A 45 -2.64 13.85 10.79
N PHE A 46 -2.71 14.15 9.51
CA PHE A 46 -1.57 14.64 8.74
C PHE A 46 -1.87 16.05 8.25
N ASP A 47 -1.05 16.99 8.68
CA ASP A 47 -1.04 18.34 8.10
C ASP A 47 -0.51 18.23 6.66
N VAL A 48 -1.35 18.62 5.71
CA VAL A 48 -1.05 18.59 4.28
C VAL A 48 -0.98 19.98 3.67
N THR A 49 -0.95 21.03 4.48
CA THR A 49 -0.97 22.43 4.01
C THR A 49 0.22 22.71 3.09
N GLU A 50 1.43 22.35 3.51
CA GLU A 50 2.63 22.54 2.68
C GLU A 50 2.61 21.66 1.44
N LEU A 51 2.12 20.43 1.58
CA LEU A 51 1.97 19.51 0.46
C LEU A 51 0.97 20.02 -0.58
N LEU A 52 -0.15 20.59 -0.16
CA LEU A 52 -1.14 21.17 -1.07
C LEU A 52 -0.56 22.34 -1.85
N ARG A 53 0.14 23.27 -1.15
CA ARG A 53 0.80 24.40 -1.78
C ARG A 53 1.82 23.93 -2.83
N TYR A 54 2.66 23.00 -2.45
CA TYR A 54 3.65 22.41 -3.34
C TYR A 54 3.02 21.77 -4.60
N ILE A 55 1.91 21.03 -4.43
CA ILE A 55 1.19 20.42 -5.56
C ILE A 55 0.58 21.49 -6.46
N GLU A 56 0.04 22.56 -5.90
CA GLU A 56 -0.53 23.67 -6.67
C GLU A 56 0.55 24.37 -7.53
N GLU A 57 1.69 24.71 -6.95
CA GLU A 57 2.84 25.28 -7.65
C GLU A 57 3.35 24.36 -8.76
N LYS A 58 3.45 23.06 -8.46
CA LYS A 58 3.88 22.04 -9.42
C LYS A 58 2.91 21.92 -10.60
N ASN A 59 1.62 21.91 -10.34
CA ASN A 59 0.59 21.84 -11.38
C ASN A 59 0.51 23.11 -12.24
N ALA A 60 0.91 24.25 -11.71
CA ALA A 60 0.99 25.49 -12.48
C ALA A 60 2.13 25.46 -13.52
N SER A 61 3.21 24.73 -13.23
CA SER A 61 4.39 24.61 -14.10
C SER A 61 4.29 23.47 -15.12
N HIS A 62 3.42 22.45 -14.89
CA HIS A 62 3.29 21.25 -15.73
C HIS A 62 1.84 20.92 -16.09
N PRO A 63 1.27 21.55 -17.15
CA PRO A 63 -0.14 21.39 -17.50
C PRO A 63 -0.50 20.03 -18.14
N GLU A 64 0.48 19.21 -18.54
CA GLU A 64 0.24 17.96 -19.28
C GLU A 64 -0.50 16.89 -18.48
N TYR A 65 -0.27 16.84 -17.17
CA TYR A 65 -0.94 15.96 -16.22
C TYR A 65 -1.03 16.62 -14.85
N LYS A 66 -2.09 16.35 -14.12
CA LYS A 66 -2.26 16.89 -12.77
C LYS A 66 -1.71 15.91 -11.73
N THR A 67 -0.75 16.37 -10.94
CA THR A 67 -0.35 15.73 -9.70
C THR A 67 -1.43 15.97 -8.65
N THR A 68 -1.77 14.96 -7.89
CA THR A 68 -2.78 15.02 -6.83
C THR A 68 -2.17 14.66 -5.48
N VAL A 69 -2.85 15.02 -4.41
CA VAL A 69 -2.47 14.58 -3.05
C VAL A 69 -2.38 13.07 -2.95
N PHE A 70 -3.26 12.34 -3.66
CA PHE A 70 -3.21 10.89 -3.72
C PHE A 70 -1.87 10.38 -4.28
N HIS A 71 -1.37 10.96 -5.37
CA HIS A 71 -0.06 10.60 -5.94
C HIS A 71 1.07 10.85 -4.95
N ALA A 72 1.02 11.99 -4.24
CA ALA A 72 2.00 12.32 -3.21
C ALA A 72 1.95 11.34 -2.02
N ILE A 73 0.76 10.92 -1.59
CA ILE A 73 0.58 9.89 -0.56
C ILE A 73 1.18 8.56 -1.02
N VAL A 74 0.86 8.10 -2.24
CA VAL A 74 1.41 6.85 -2.80
C VAL A 74 2.93 6.89 -2.80
N MET A 75 3.54 8.00 -3.25
CA MET A 75 4.98 8.15 -3.29
C MET A 75 5.60 8.21 -1.88
N SER A 76 4.98 8.94 -0.96
CA SER A 76 5.45 9.05 0.43
C SER A 76 5.44 7.71 1.16
N VAL A 77 4.38 6.94 0.97
CA VAL A 77 4.27 5.60 1.58
C VAL A 77 5.26 4.63 0.92
N ALA A 78 5.47 4.70 -0.40
CA ALA A 78 6.48 3.89 -1.08
C ALA A 78 7.89 4.21 -0.57
N ARG A 79 8.25 5.49 -0.42
CA ARG A 79 9.53 5.91 0.19
C ARG A 79 9.64 5.44 1.64
N MET A 80 8.58 5.58 2.43
CA MET A 80 8.55 5.08 3.80
C MET A 80 8.85 3.59 3.85
N VAL A 81 8.23 2.77 2.99
CA VAL A 81 8.51 1.32 2.92
C VAL A 81 9.96 1.06 2.50
N LYS A 82 10.51 1.85 1.57
CA LYS A 82 11.91 1.73 1.13
C LYS A 82 12.90 1.98 2.26
N GLU A 83 12.69 3.03 3.05
CA GLU A 83 13.54 3.38 4.18
C GLU A 83 13.27 2.54 5.44
N ARG A 84 12.10 1.92 5.49
CA ARG A 84 11.63 1.10 6.61
C ARG A 84 11.31 -0.34 6.15
N PRO A 85 12.33 -1.16 5.87
CA PRO A 85 12.15 -2.45 5.15
C PRO A 85 11.28 -3.46 5.89
N LYS A 86 11.13 -3.40 7.23
CA LYS A 86 10.17 -4.26 7.93
C LYS A 86 8.71 -4.00 7.47
N MET A 87 8.40 -2.79 6.96
CA MET A 87 7.08 -2.49 6.38
C MET A 87 6.83 -3.25 5.07
N ASN A 88 7.86 -3.84 4.46
CA ASN A 88 7.75 -4.67 3.26
C ASN A 88 7.70 -6.17 3.57
N ARG A 89 7.39 -6.53 4.82
CA ARG A 89 7.29 -7.92 5.26
C ARG A 89 5.86 -8.42 5.23
N PHE A 90 5.72 -9.73 5.20
CA PHE A 90 4.43 -10.42 5.33
C PHE A 90 4.61 -11.78 5.99
N ILE A 91 3.50 -12.30 6.54
CA ILE A 91 3.45 -13.64 7.10
C ILE A 91 2.65 -14.53 6.15
N GLN A 92 3.25 -15.66 5.75
CA GLN A 92 2.55 -16.70 5.00
C GLN A 92 3.10 -18.07 5.40
N GLY A 93 2.21 -19.08 5.48
CA GLY A 93 2.63 -20.41 5.94
C GLY A 93 3.31 -20.38 7.32
N ARG A 94 2.92 -19.44 8.19
CA ARG A 94 3.50 -19.21 9.53
C ARG A 94 5.00 -18.82 9.51
N ARG A 95 5.46 -18.31 8.39
CA ARG A 95 6.83 -17.80 8.22
C ARG A 95 6.79 -16.34 7.82
N MET A 96 7.78 -15.60 8.27
CA MET A 96 7.99 -14.21 7.88
C MET A 96 8.81 -14.15 6.60
N TYR A 97 8.33 -13.36 5.65
CA TYR A 97 9.01 -13.07 4.40
C TYR A 97 9.20 -11.59 4.22
N GLU A 98 10.27 -11.21 3.55
CA GLU A 98 10.51 -9.85 3.05
C GLU A 98 10.34 -9.86 1.54
N ARG A 99 9.52 -8.94 1.00
CA ARG A 99 9.26 -8.86 -0.44
C ARG A 99 10.50 -8.44 -1.20
N ASP A 100 10.61 -8.91 -2.42
CA ASP A 100 11.67 -8.50 -3.34
C ASP A 100 11.41 -7.10 -3.93
N GLU A 101 10.14 -6.70 -4.02
CA GLU A 101 9.70 -5.43 -4.61
C GLU A 101 8.69 -4.73 -3.70
N ILE A 102 8.66 -3.41 -3.77
CA ILE A 102 7.59 -2.63 -3.15
C ILE A 102 6.46 -2.52 -4.15
N SER A 103 5.23 -2.78 -3.72
CA SER A 103 4.05 -2.68 -4.57
C SER A 103 2.90 -2.04 -3.81
N VAL A 104 2.22 -1.11 -4.46
CA VAL A 104 1.08 -0.39 -3.92
C VAL A 104 -0.13 -0.71 -4.78
N SER A 105 -1.17 -1.27 -4.20
CA SER A 105 -2.44 -1.48 -4.86
C SER A 105 -3.46 -0.43 -4.43
N PHE A 106 -4.36 -0.07 -5.33
CA PHE A 106 -5.45 0.85 -5.05
C PHE A 106 -6.64 0.61 -5.99
N VAL A 107 -7.81 1.09 -5.54
CA VAL A 107 -9.03 1.03 -6.34
C VAL A 107 -9.18 2.28 -7.17
N CYS A 108 -9.49 2.11 -8.44
CA CYS A 108 -9.92 3.18 -9.33
C CYS A 108 -11.33 2.91 -9.84
N LYS A 109 -12.30 3.78 -9.51
CA LYS A 109 -13.63 3.71 -10.13
C LYS A 109 -13.58 4.23 -11.56
N ARG A 110 -14.14 3.48 -12.49
CA ARG A 110 -14.28 3.89 -13.90
C ARG A 110 -15.20 5.10 -14.04
N ARG A 111 -16.28 5.16 -13.24
CA ARG A 111 -17.22 6.28 -13.11
C ARG A 111 -17.61 6.46 -11.64
N PHE A 112 -17.92 7.68 -11.22
CA PHE A 112 -18.48 7.93 -9.90
C PHE A 112 -19.99 7.67 -9.93
N ALA A 113 -20.38 6.40 -9.88
CA ALA A 113 -21.77 5.95 -9.81
C ALA A 113 -21.84 4.65 -8.98
N ASP A 114 -22.98 4.39 -8.35
CA ASP A 114 -23.17 3.24 -7.44
C ASP A 114 -22.90 1.89 -8.11
N ASN A 115 -23.28 1.76 -9.39
CA ASN A 115 -23.09 0.53 -10.18
C ASN A 115 -21.86 0.58 -11.11
N ALA A 116 -20.94 1.52 -10.86
CA ALA A 116 -19.73 1.59 -11.68
C ALA A 116 -18.74 0.51 -11.29
N GLU A 117 -18.21 -0.18 -12.27
CA GLU A 117 -17.14 -1.15 -12.09
C GLU A 117 -15.91 -0.50 -11.43
N GLU A 118 -15.34 -1.23 -10.48
CA GLU A 118 -14.09 -0.89 -9.84
C GLU A 118 -12.96 -1.63 -10.53
N SER A 119 -11.89 -0.92 -10.86
CA SER A 119 -10.66 -1.54 -11.37
C SER A 119 -9.60 -1.51 -10.30
N LEU A 120 -9.02 -2.66 -10.04
CA LEU A 120 -7.90 -2.81 -9.13
C LEU A 120 -6.60 -2.51 -9.89
N MET A 121 -5.80 -1.61 -9.35
CA MET A 121 -4.53 -1.21 -9.96
C MET A 121 -3.38 -1.57 -9.03
N VAL A 122 -2.30 -2.06 -9.61
CA VAL A 122 -1.05 -2.35 -8.88
C VAL A 122 0.06 -1.51 -9.48
N PHE A 123 0.69 -0.73 -8.63
CA PHE A 123 1.85 0.09 -8.98
C PHE A 123 3.10 -0.43 -8.27
N VAL A 124 4.18 -0.65 -9.04
CA VAL A 124 5.49 -1.08 -8.54
C VAL A 124 6.49 0.05 -8.77
N PRO A 125 6.74 0.90 -7.74
CA PRO A 125 7.71 1.98 -7.84
C PRO A 125 9.14 1.43 -7.94
N LYS A 126 9.99 2.15 -8.69
CA LYS A 126 11.42 1.85 -8.84
C LYS A 126 12.27 2.89 -8.12
N ASP A 127 13.50 2.53 -7.79
CA ASP A 127 14.44 3.41 -7.07
C ASP A 127 14.66 4.77 -7.76
N GLY A 128 14.54 4.84 -9.08
CA GLY A 128 14.66 6.08 -9.85
C GLY A 128 13.37 6.88 -10.00
N ASP A 129 12.23 6.40 -9.49
CA ASP A 129 10.96 7.11 -9.62
C ASP A 129 10.91 8.34 -8.70
N THR A 130 10.30 9.40 -9.23
CA THR A 130 9.98 10.66 -8.55
C THR A 130 8.47 10.85 -8.54
N LEU A 131 7.96 11.86 -7.84
CA LEU A 131 6.54 12.19 -7.86
C LEU A 131 6.03 12.44 -9.29
N ASP A 132 6.84 13.07 -10.15
CA ASP A 132 6.45 13.33 -11.55
C ASP A 132 6.34 12.06 -12.37
N SER A 133 7.34 11.18 -12.28
CA SER A 133 7.32 9.91 -13.02
C SER A 133 6.17 9.03 -12.56
N LEU A 134 5.91 8.99 -11.25
CA LEU A 134 4.79 8.27 -10.65
C LEU A 134 3.44 8.84 -11.09
N SER A 135 3.27 10.17 -11.00
CA SER A 135 2.03 10.84 -11.40
C SER A 135 1.69 10.58 -12.86
N ARG A 136 2.70 10.66 -13.74
CA ARG A 136 2.55 10.36 -15.17
C ARG A 136 2.12 8.93 -15.41
N LYS A 137 2.73 7.96 -14.72
CA LYS A 137 2.35 6.54 -14.82
C LYS A 137 0.91 6.33 -14.36
N ILE A 138 0.55 6.77 -13.16
CA ILE A 138 -0.81 6.59 -12.61
C ILE A 138 -1.85 7.22 -13.53
N VAL A 139 -1.62 8.46 -14.00
CA VAL A 139 -2.56 9.13 -14.90
C VAL A 139 -2.68 8.38 -16.24
N GLY A 140 -1.57 7.85 -16.76
CA GLY A 140 -1.54 7.02 -17.96
C GLY A 140 -2.40 5.77 -17.80
N ASP A 141 -2.12 4.99 -16.77
CA ASP A 141 -2.80 3.72 -16.47
C ASP A 141 -4.29 3.93 -16.21
N VAL A 142 -4.66 4.99 -15.43
CA VAL A 142 -6.07 5.35 -15.18
C VAL A 142 -6.79 5.76 -16.47
N ARG A 143 -6.12 6.51 -17.37
CA ARG A 143 -6.71 6.89 -18.65
C ARG A 143 -6.93 5.67 -19.54
N GLU A 144 -6.00 4.74 -19.58
CA GLU A 144 -6.09 3.50 -20.35
C GLU A 144 -7.23 2.62 -19.81
N THR A 145 -7.30 2.43 -18.50
CA THR A 145 -8.36 1.68 -17.81
C THR A 145 -9.75 2.28 -18.07
N ARG A 146 -9.88 3.62 -18.12
CA ARG A 146 -11.15 4.28 -18.41
C ARG A 146 -11.55 4.23 -19.89
N LYS A 147 -10.60 4.06 -20.79
CA LYS A 147 -10.86 3.95 -22.26
C LYS A 147 -11.18 2.53 -22.67
N SER A 148 -10.66 1.53 -21.99
CA SER A 148 -10.95 0.14 -22.30
C SER A 148 -12.40 -0.21 -21.94
N GLU A 149 -13.18 -0.64 -22.89
CA GLU A 149 -14.56 -1.13 -22.67
C GLU A 149 -14.59 -2.51 -21.99
N VAL A 150 -13.47 -3.20 -21.96
CA VAL A 150 -13.28 -4.51 -21.33
C VAL A 150 -12.54 -4.33 -20.01
N ALA A 151 -12.96 -5.06 -18.98
CA ALA A 151 -12.21 -5.14 -17.71
C ALA A 151 -10.77 -5.56 -18.02
N THR A 152 -9.81 -4.63 -17.82
CA THR A 152 -8.40 -4.81 -18.19
C THR A 152 -7.64 -5.56 -17.10
N GLY A 153 -8.23 -6.56 -16.50
CA GLY A 153 -7.53 -7.38 -15.54
C GLY A 153 -7.90 -8.84 -15.72
N GLY A 154 -6.93 -9.67 -16.10
CA GLY A 154 -7.13 -11.12 -16.10
C GLY A 154 -7.62 -11.66 -14.76
N VAL A 155 -7.57 -10.85 -13.70
CA VAL A 155 -8.09 -11.14 -12.36
C VAL A 155 -9.62 -11.11 -12.36
N ASP A 156 -10.26 -10.10 -12.94
CA ASP A 156 -11.73 -10.00 -12.98
C ASP A 156 -12.34 -11.14 -13.79
N GLU A 157 -11.77 -11.44 -14.97
CA GLU A 157 -12.19 -12.58 -15.79
C GLU A 157 -11.98 -13.93 -15.08
N LEU A 158 -10.90 -14.04 -14.29
CA LEU A 158 -10.63 -15.23 -13.49
C LEU A 158 -11.63 -15.36 -12.35
N LEU A 159 -11.99 -14.26 -11.68
CA LEU A 159 -13.00 -14.24 -10.63
C LEU A 159 -14.38 -14.63 -11.16
N ASP A 160 -14.77 -14.15 -12.33
CA ASP A 160 -16.02 -14.52 -12.99
C ASP A 160 -16.07 -16.03 -13.31
N LYS A 161 -14.95 -16.58 -13.82
CA LYS A 161 -14.81 -18.02 -14.02
C LYS A 161 -14.92 -18.81 -12.72
N PHE A 162 -14.32 -18.33 -11.63
CA PHE A 162 -14.46 -18.95 -10.31
C PHE A 162 -15.89 -18.85 -9.77
N ALA A 163 -16.56 -17.72 -9.96
CA ALA A 163 -17.94 -17.52 -9.53
C ALA A 163 -18.93 -18.46 -10.23
N ALA A 164 -18.63 -18.89 -11.45
CA ALA A 164 -19.42 -19.84 -12.21
C ALA A 164 -19.27 -21.31 -11.73
N ILE A 165 -18.28 -21.60 -10.89
CA ILE A 165 -18.02 -22.96 -10.37
C ILE A 165 -19.07 -23.32 -9.29
N PRO A 166 -19.67 -24.53 -9.32
CA PRO A 166 -20.56 -24.98 -8.25
C PRO A 166 -19.89 -24.91 -6.86
N ARG A 167 -20.61 -24.42 -5.86
CA ARG A 167 -20.11 -24.13 -4.52
C ARG A 167 -19.20 -25.22 -3.90
N PRO A 168 -19.54 -26.54 -3.91
CA PRO A 168 -18.67 -27.57 -3.32
C PRO A 168 -17.31 -27.65 -4.02
N LEU A 169 -17.31 -27.54 -5.35
CA LEU A 169 -16.09 -27.58 -6.15
C LEU A 169 -15.26 -26.32 -5.96
N LEU A 170 -15.89 -25.14 -5.89
CA LEU A 170 -15.21 -23.87 -5.59
C LEU A 170 -14.53 -23.94 -4.22
N MET A 171 -15.22 -24.44 -3.19
CA MET A 171 -14.63 -24.62 -1.85
C MET A 171 -13.41 -25.54 -1.88
N PHE A 172 -13.46 -26.62 -2.66
CA PHE A 172 -12.33 -27.53 -2.81
C PHE A 172 -11.15 -26.86 -3.51
N VAL A 173 -11.40 -26.15 -4.62
CA VAL A 173 -10.36 -25.40 -5.36
C VAL A 173 -9.70 -24.36 -4.48
N ILE A 174 -10.48 -23.53 -3.76
CA ILE A 174 -9.93 -22.51 -2.84
C ILE A 174 -9.11 -23.17 -1.71
N ARG A 175 -9.53 -24.34 -1.21
CA ARG A 175 -8.74 -25.08 -0.20
C ARG A 175 -7.39 -25.53 -0.75
N ILE A 176 -7.34 -26.01 -2.00
CA ILE A 176 -6.08 -26.39 -2.66
C ILE A 176 -5.18 -25.15 -2.85
N ILE A 177 -5.72 -24.05 -3.37
CA ILE A 177 -4.97 -22.80 -3.57
C ILE A 177 -4.35 -22.33 -2.25
N ARG A 178 -5.16 -22.30 -1.17
CA ARG A 178 -4.66 -21.91 0.17
C ARG A 178 -3.60 -22.88 0.71
N TRP A 179 -3.74 -24.16 0.44
CA TRP A 179 -2.75 -25.17 0.84
C TRP A 179 -1.43 -25.00 0.07
N LEU A 180 -1.49 -24.77 -1.24
CA LEU A 180 -0.31 -24.49 -2.06
C LEU A 180 0.40 -23.21 -1.59
N ASP A 181 -0.36 -22.13 -1.39
CA ASP A 181 0.18 -20.85 -0.93
C ASP A 181 0.79 -20.95 0.48
N PHE A 182 0.21 -21.75 1.36
CA PHE A 182 0.79 -22.06 2.69
C PHE A 182 2.18 -22.65 2.58
N TRP A 183 2.43 -23.53 1.62
CA TRP A 183 3.72 -24.14 1.39
C TRP A 183 4.66 -23.30 0.50
N GLY A 184 4.25 -22.11 0.12
CA GLY A 184 5.04 -21.19 -0.69
C GLY A 184 4.96 -21.45 -2.20
N VAL A 185 4.05 -22.32 -2.63
CA VAL A 185 3.74 -22.56 -4.04
C VAL A 185 2.66 -21.60 -4.48
N ASN A 186 3.04 -20.44 -5.00
CA ASN A 186 2.14 -19.40 -5.49
C ASN A 186 2.31 -19.22 -7.02
N PRO A 187 1.47 -19.85 -7.84
CA PRO A 187 1.53 -19.73 -9.29
C PRO A 187 1.32 -18.27 -9.73
N SER A 188 2.12 -17.81 -10.70
CA SER A 188 2.07 -16.40 -11.15
C SER A 188 0.71 -15.99 -11.67
N PHE A 189 0.02 -16.86 -12.37
CA PHE A 189 -1.30 -16.57 -12.94
C PHE A 189 -2.39 -16.29 -11.89
N LEU A 190 -2.15 -16.66 -10.62
CA LEU A 190 -3.03 -16.36 -9.49
C LEU A 190 -2.59 -15.15 -8.67
N THR A 191 -1.34 -14.72 -8.80
CA THR A 191 -0.77 -13.71 -7.89
C THR A 191 -0.27 -12.45 -8.62
N GLU A 192 0.08 -12.55 -9.90
CA GLU A 192 0.47 -11.38 -10.69
C GLU A 192 -0.75 -10.52 -10.99
N GLY A 193 -0.68 -9.25 -10.58
CA GLY A 193 -1.79 -8.31 -10.72
C GLY A 193 -2.86 -8.40 -9.63
N ASP A 194 -2.82 -9.43 -8.75
CA ASP A 194 -3.75 -9.51 -7.61
C ASP A 194 -3.33 -8.51 -6.51
N PRO A 195 -4.16 -7.52 -6.18
CA PRO A 195 -3.88 -6.51 -5.16
C PRO A 195 -3.68 -7.11 -3.77
N ASN A 196 -4.18 -8.32 -3.51
CA ASN A 196 -3.98 -9.02 -2.24
C ASN A 196 -2.54 -9.52 -2.05
N TYR A 197 -1.72 -9.53 -3.10
CA TYR A 197 -0.31 -9.93 -3.06
C TYR A 197 0.66 -8.74 -3.12
N THR A 198 0.20 -7.54 -2.79
CA THR A 198 1.03 -6.33 -2.76
C THR A 198 1.56 -6.02 -1.36
N THR A 199 2.50 -5.08 -1.26
CA THR A 199 3.04 -4.60 0.03
C THR A 199 1.94 -3.94 0.85
N LEU A 200 1.17 -3.07 0.21
CA LEU A 200 0.08 -2.35 0.84
C LEU A 200 -1.07 -2.08 -0.13
N PHE A 201 -2.25 -1.96 0.44
CA PHE A 201 -3.45 -1.55 -0.27
C PHE A 201 -3.88 -0.17 0.21
N LEU A 202 -4.15 0.74 -0.72
CA LEU A 202 -4.52 2.12 -0.44
C LEU A 202 -5.88 2.45 -1.03
N THR A 203 -6.79 2.94 -0.21
CA THR A 203 -8.09 3.42 -0.66
C THR A 203 -8.24 4.93 -0.43
N ASN A 204 -8.74 5.65 -1.44
CA ASN A 204 -8.94 7.10 -1.38
C ASN A 204 -10.42 7.43 -1.21
N LEU A 205 -10.87 7.45 0.03
CA LEU A 205 -12.25 7.81 0.39
C LEU A 205 -12.50 9.32 0.30
N GLY A 206 -11.44 10.13 0.37
CA GLY A 206 -11.53 11.57 0.17
C GLY A 206 -12.08 11.96 -1.21
N SER A 207 -11.85 11.11 -2.23
CA SER A 207 -12.39 11.31 -3.58
C SER A 207 -13.92 11.26 -3.65
N ILE A 208 -14.56 10.60 -2.70
CA ILE A 208 -16.02 10.49 -2.54
C ILE A 208 -16.53 11.24 -1.30
N LYS A 209 -15.69 12.12 -0.71
CA LYS A 209 -15.99 12.94 0.46
C LYS A 209 -16.36 12.13 1.71
N ALA A 210 -15.79 10.94 1.87
CA ALA A 210 -15.98 10.11 3.05
C ALA A 210 -14.81 10.28 4.04
N PRO A 211 -15.05 10.07 5.35
CA PRO A 211 -13.98 10.07 6.36
C PRO A 211 -13.05 8.86 6.18
N ALA A 212 -11.90 8.90 6.81
CA ALA A 212 -11.04 7.74 6.92
C ALA A 212 -11.72 6.65 7.75
N VAL A 213 -11.56 5.40 7.32
CA VAL A 213 -12.05 4.20 8.01
C VAL A 213 -10.91 3.22 8.21
N TYR A 214 -11.16 2.18 8.99
CA TYR A 214 -10.26 1.03 9.06
C TYR A 214 -10.81 -0.09 8.18
N HIS A 215 -9.97 -0.58 7.26
CA HIS A 215 -10.24 -1.79 6.54
C HIS A 215 -9.57 -2.97 7.24
N HIS A 216 -10.24 -4.12 7.32
CA HIS A 216 -9.60 -5.35 7.77
C HIS A 216 -8.60 -5.87 6.72
N LEU A 217 -7.59 -6.57 7.19
CA LEU A 217 -6.67 -7.30 6.32
C LEU A 217 -7.36 -8.56 5.77
N ASN A 218 -7.03 -8.93 4.54
CA ASN A 218 -7.57 -10.17 3.96
C ASN A 218 -6.74 -11.37 4.40
N ASN A 219 -7.41 -12.45 4.83
CA ASN A 219 -6.76 -13.73 5.12
C ASN A 219 -6.31 -14.49 3.85
N TYR A 220 -6.75 -14.03 2.68
CA TYR A 220 -6.23 -14.44 1.38
C TYR A 220 -5.13 -13.47 0.93
N GLY A 221 -4.10 -14.01 0.26
CA GLY A 221 -2.97 -13.20 -0.20
C GLY A 221 -1.94 -12.92 0.90
N THR A 222 -1.15 -11.89 0.70
CA THR A 222 0.02 -11.56 1.55
C THR A 222 0.09 -10.08 1.94
N ASN A 223 -0.95 -9.31 1.66
CA ASN A 223 -1.00 -7.89 2.02
C ASN A 223 -0.97 -7.73 3.54
N SER A 224 -0.07 -6.88 4.05
CA SER A 224 0.13 -6.67 5.49
C SER A 224 -0.23 -5.26 5.96
N ILE A 225 -0.62 -4.37 5.04
CA ILE A 225 -0.93 -2.98 5.33
C ILE A 225 -2.12 -2.54 4.48
N MET A 226 -3.16 -2.01 5.13
CA MET A 226 -4.29 -1.34 4.49
C MET A 226 -4.32 0.11 4.94
N ILE A 227 -4.42 1.04 4.01
CA ILE A 227 -4.46 2.48 4.30
C ILE A 227 -5.73 3.08 3.68
N ALA A 228 -6.50 3.78 4.49
CA ALA A 228 -7.66 4.55 4.04
C ALA A 228 -7.39 6.05 4.24
N VAL A 229 -7.47 6.81 3.15
CA VAL A 229 -7.28 8.25 3.14
C VAL A 229 -8.65 8.92 3.14
N GLY A 230 -8.90 9.73 4.15
CA GLY A 230 -10.16 10.49 4.30
C GLY A 230 -10.18 11.78 3.49
N THR A 231 -11.24 12.55 3.70
CA THR A 231 -11.41 13.87 3.10
C THR A 231 -10.49 14.89 3.74
N ILE A 232 -9.84 15.72 2.94
CA ILE A 232 -9.07 16.88 3.42
C ILE A 232 -10.06 17.93 3.94
N HIS A 233 -9.80 18.45 5.12
CA HIS A 233 -10.62 19.47 5.78
C HIS A 233 -9.74 20.47 6.54
N LYS A 234 -10.35 21.62 6.89
CA LYS A 234 -9.65 22.62 7.71
C LYS A 234 -9.84 22.32 9.19
N GLU A 235 -8.74 22.37 9.95
CA GLU A 235 -8.73 22.15 11.39
C GLU A 235 -7.80 23.18 12.07
N GLU A 236 -8.17 23.62 13.27
CA GLU A 236 -7.31 24.44 14.11
C GLU A 236 -6.28 23.55 14.81
N LEU A 237 -5.02 23.75 14.47
CA LEU A 237 -3.89 23.02 15.09
C LEU A 237 -3.12 23.95 16.03
N VAL A 238 -2.64 23.38 17.15
CA VAL A 238 -1.70 24.05 18.05
C VAL A 238 -0.29 23.79 17.51
N MET A 239 0.39 24.86 17.13
CA MET A 239 1.75 24.82 16.62
C MET A 239 2.78 24.63 17.75
N PRO A 240 4.04 24.23 17.46
CA PRO A 240 5.05 23.94 18.47
C PRO A 240 5.36 25.11 19.42
N ASP A 241 5.15 26.35 18.99
CA ASP A 241 5.32 27.57 19.79
C ASP A 241 4.08 27.96 20.62
N GLY A 242 3.00 27.15 20.51
CA GLY A 242 1.75 27.32 21.25
C GLY A 242 0.71 28.21 20.58
N HIS A 243 0.98 28.85 19.43
CA HIS A 243 -0.06 29.57 18.72
C HIS A 243 -0.99 28.59 17.98
N LYS A 244 -2.18 29.06 17.61
CA LYS A 244 -3.19 28.30 16.88
C LYS A 244 -3.24 28.76 15.44
N GLU A 245 -3.29 27.79 14.51
CA GLU A 245 -3.36 28.07 13.09
C GLU A 245 -4.37 27.14 12.42
N ILE A 246 -5.12 27.66 11.45
CA ILE A 246 -6.01 26.84 10.62
C ILE A 246 -5.17 26.20 9.53
N ARG A 247 -5.10 24.86 9.55
CA ARG A 247 -4.33 24.05 8.63
C ARG A 247 -5.24 23.13 7.81
N ASP A 248 -4.78 22.71 6.65
CA ASP A 248 -5.43 21.67 5.88
C ASP A 248 -4.94 20.30 6.37
N VAL A 249 -5.87 19.48 6.82
CA VAL A 249 -5.59 18.21 7.48
C VAL A 249 -6.28 17.06 6.75
N VAL A 250 -5.63 15.92 6.68
CA VAL A 250 -6.22 14.66 6.23
C VAL A 250 -6.11 13.60 7.31
N ASP A 251 -7.21 12.93 7.60
CA ASP A 251 -7.20 11.75 8.45
C ASP A 251 -6.79 10.54 7.62
N ILE A 252 -5.87 9.74 8.17
CA ILE A 252 -5.42 8.49 7.55
C ILE A 252 -5.60 7.37 8.56
N GLY A 253 -6.47 6.42 8.22
CA GLY A 253 -6.63 5.17 8.95
C GLY A 253 -5.74 4.10 8.35
N ALA A 254 -5.00 3.39 9.18
CA ALA A 254 -4.15 2.27 8.76
C ALA A 254 -4.47 1.02 9.58
N THR A 255 -4.54 -0.12 8.92
CA THR A 255 -4.60 -1.45 9.53
C THR A 255 -3.34 -2.20 9.17
N LEU A 256 -2.65 -2.71 10.16
CA LEU A 256 -1.31 -3.29 10.04
C LEU A 256 -1.29 -4.68 10.66
N ASP A 257 -0.56 -5.61 10.05
CA ASP A 257 -0.25 -6.91 10.64
C ASP A 257 0.87 -6.75 11.68
N GLU A 258 0.55 -6.80 12.99
CA GLU A 258 1.52 -6.56 14.06
C GLU A 258 2.68 -7.57 14.10
N ARG A 259 2.56 -8.69 13.42
CA ARG A 259 3.62 -9.71 13.36
C ARG A 259 4.82 -9.27 12.54
N ILE A 260 4.68 -8.30 11.61
CA ILE A 260 5.77 -7.86 10.74
C ILE A 260 6.77 -6.91 11.41
N ALA A 261 6.28 -6.10 12.39
CA ALA A 261 7.09 -5.16 13.14
C ALA A 261 6.37 -4.78 14.44
N ASP A 262 7.09 -4.17 15.37
CA ASP A 262 6.56 -3.65 16.63
C ASP A 262 5.94 -2.25 16.47
N GLY A 263 5.14 -1.84 17.46
CA GLY A 263 4.46 -0.53 17.47
C GLY A 263 5.40 0.67 17.42
N PHE A 264 6.60 0.55 17.99
CA PHE A 264 7.60 1.60 17.92
C PHE A 264 8.12 1.80 16.48
N TYR A 265 8.31 0.69 15.77
CA TYR A 265 8.69 0.73 14.37
C TYR A 265 7.60 1.37 13.52
N PHE A 266 6.32 1.02 13.74
CA PHE A 266 5.18 1.60 13.05
C PHE A 266 5.06 3.10 13.31
N ALA A 267 5.11 3.53 14.58
CA ALA A 267 5.01 4.94 14.93
C ALA A 267 6.11 5.81 14.28
N ARG A 268 7.34 5.31 14.23
CA ARG A 268 8.43 6.01 13.53
C ARG A 268 8.25 6.02 12.01
N SER A 269 7.65 5.00 11.44
CA SER A 269 7.34 4.98 10.01
C SER A 269 6.29 6.04 9.66
N LEU A 270 5.27 6.26 10.50
CA LEU A 270 4.31 7.35 10.33
C LEU A 270 4.96 8.74 10.46
N LYS A 271 5.88 8.91 11.41
CA LYS A 271 6.63 10.17 11.55
C LYS A 271 7.42 10.53 10.29
N LEU A 272 7.98 9.54 9.60
CA LEU A 272 8.64 9.77 8.32
C LEU A 272 7.65 10.29 7.26
N VAL A 273 6.44 9.73 7.18
CA VAL A 273 5.42 10.23 6.24
C VAL A 273 5.02 11.68 6.57
N LYS A 274 4.84 12.01 7.86
CA LYS A 274 4.60 13.39 8.30
C LYS A 274 5.74 14.33 7.92
N HIS A 275 6.99 13.89 8.08
CA HIS A 275 8.15 14.65 7.66
C HIS A 275 8.16 14.92 6.15
N ILE A 276 7.84 13.91 5.33
CA ILE A 276 7.75 14.08 3.88
C ILE A 276 6.63 15.07 3.50
N PHE A 277 5.49 15.08 4.21
CA PHE A 277 4.40 16.03 3.94
C PHE A 277 4.78 17.47 4.32
N ALA A 278 5.60 17.63 5.37
CA ALA A 278 6.14 18.93 5.75
C ALA A 278 7.28 19.41 4.81
N HIS A 279 7.94 18.47 4.12
CA HIS A 279 9.04 18.70 3.18
C HIS A 279 8.77 18.05 1.83
N PRO A 280 7.74 18.50 1.10
CA PRO A 280 7.26 17.82 -0.11
C PRO A 280 8.26 17.82 -1.27
N GLU A 281 9.27 18.71 -1.26
CA GLU A 281 10.38 18.72 -2.20
C GLU A 281 11.20 17.41 -2.18
N LEU A 282 11.12 16.64 -1.10
CA LEU A 282 11.71 15.31 -1.02
C LEU A 282 11.10 14.34 -2.06
N LEU A 283 9.88 14.61 -2.51
CA LEU A 283 9.19 13.78 -3.49
C LEU A 283 9.72 13.96 -4.93
N ASP A 284 10.50 15.02 -5.18
CA ASP A 284 11.19 15.23 -6.46
C ASP A 284 12.51 14.46 -6.58
N ARG A 285 13.04 13.97 -5.45
CA ARG A 285 14.22 13.13 -5.44
C ARG A 285 13.87 11.70 -5.83
N PRO A 286 14.78 10.95 -6.48
CA PRO A 286 14.59 9.53 -6.72
C PRO A 286 14.21 8.77 -5.44
N MET A 287 13.27 7.84 -5.54
CA MET A 287 12.75 7.07 -4.39
C MET A 287 13.86 6.32 -3.63
N GLY A 288 14.93 5.93 -4.33
CA GLY A 288 16.07 5.22 -3.73
C GLY A 288 17.01 6.10 -2.90
N GLU A 289 16.87 7.43 -2.95
CA GLU A 289 17.66 8.34 -2.14
C GLU A 289 17.06 8.49 -0.74
N PRO A 290 17.87 8.48 0.33
CA PRO A 290 17.39 8.69 1.69
C PRO A 290 16.70 10.05 1.87
N SER A 291 15.63 10.09 2.66
CA SER A 291 14.94 11.34 3.02
C SER A 291 15.77 12.27 3.89
N GLY A 292 16.76 11.73 4.60
CA GLY A 292 17.51 12.46 5.63
C GLY A 292 16.77 12.56 6.97
N PHE A 293 15.65 11.87 7.13
CA PHE A 293 14.89 11.86 8.39
C PHE A 293 15.70 11.23 9.53
N ASP A 294 15.79 11.93 10.66
CA ASP A 294 16.43 11.39 11.88
C ASP A 294 15.44 10.52 12.65
N TYR A 295 15.78 9.26 12.74
CA TYR A 295 15.01 8.26 13.50
C TYR A 295 15.38 8.20 14.99
N LYS A 296 16.19 9.14 15.50
CA LYS A 296 16.54 9.18 16.93
C LYS A 296 15.42 9.67 17.83
#